data_7d3cba7bc343b8e07743695cc44ecf4b
#
_entry.id   7d3cba7bc343b8e07743695cc44ecf4b
#
_cell.length_a   1.000
_cell.length_b   1.000
_cell.length_c   1.000
_cell.angle_alpha   90.00
_cell.angle_beta   90.00
_cell.angle_gamma   90.00
#
_symmetry.space_group_name_H-M   'P 1'
#
loop_
_entity.id
_entity.type
_entity.pdbx_description
1 polymer ?
#
loop_
_entity_poly.entity_id
_entity_poly.type
_entity_poly.pdbx_seq_one_letter_code
_entity_poly.pdbx_strand_id
1 'polypeptide(L)'
;MSRSSWKAMLPLTLLCMLLLAACGSSSATQATLQSTPAPAPIQGQELLTKAGQNLKTAKTLHAIFDFYTTGTVANGTVSTEVWNVSPDKSRTVVLQSTLRQYSTGSIIVNNGKRVWQYDPSKKVVYTGQVSNTTGAPVAGTGRAQTQFLTKIVQSVFTHSNATLVSSSARVNGHDVYDIQVTSPASAPANSTGSGNFNYNGDVFIDKKSMLPVQEQLAIQGFGKVTINLPMIVLDQPIDTGLFTFVPPAGVQVLPFPKTTTQDTGTLSLEQAQLQAGYHLLSIPTSQGAYKLQGVDALGAPGNQIFTLNYAKSNGTFAISEGKSLANLPISGQQVSIRGTSATLSTSGNSTTLTWTEKGVGIQIAGNVSKDELLTIANLLV
;
A
#
# COMPACT_ATOMS: atom_id res chain seq x y z
N MET A 1 -39.81 -56.31 -31.11
CA MET A 1 -39.21 -56.94 -32.27
C MET A 1 -37.74 -56.74 -32.20
N SER A 2 -37.10 -57.73 -31.80
CA SER A 2 -36.26 -58.74 -32.47
C SER A 2 -34.80 -58.28 -32.52
N ARG A 3 -33.93 -58.79 -31.60
CA ARG A 3 -33.02 -59.92 -31.77
C ARG A 3 -31.80 -59.56 -32.63
N SER A 4 -30.56 -59.89 -32.37
CA SER A 4 -29.87 -60.93 -31.56
C SER A 4 -28.36 -60.69 -31.80
N SER A 5 -27.48 -60.71 -30.79
CA SER A 5 -26.60 -61.82 -30.39
C SER A 5 -25.66 -62.41 -31.49
N TRP A 6 -24.35 -62.51 -31.25
CA TRP A 6 -23.59 -63.67 -30.75
C TRP A 6 -22.09 -63.40 -30.91
N LYS A 7 -21.24 -63.46 -29.82
CA LYS A 7 -20.42 -64.61 -29.37
C LYS A 7 -19.45 -65.16 -30.42
N ALA A 8 -18.20 -65.32 -30.28
CA ALA A 8 -17.33 -66.05 -29.40
C ALA A 8 -15.99 -66.22 -30.17
N MET A 9 -14.87 -66.42 -29.69
CA MET A 9 -14.17 -67.38 -28.91
C MET A 9 -12.67 -67.31 -29.26
N LEU A 10 -11.84 -67.38 -28.24
CA LEU A 10 -10.42 -67.82 -28.28
C LEU A 10 -10.27 -69.29 -28.81
N PRO A 11 -9.07 -69.76 -29.26
CA PRO A 11 -8.05 -70.14 -28.28
C PRO A 11 -6.56 -69.99 -28.72
N LEU A 12 -5.71 -69.77 -27.74
CA LEU A 12 -4.67 -70.55 -27.16
C LEU A 12 -3.90 -71.52 -28.11
N THR A 13 -2.60 -71.26 -28.32
CA THR A 13 -1.56 -72.32 -28.27
C THR A 13 -0.17 -71.76 -27.97
N LEU A 14 0.37 -72.29 -26.93
CA LEU A 14 1.70 -72.32 -26.42
C LEU A 14 2.60 -73.20 -27.34
N LEU A 15 3.80 -72.78 -27.66
CA LEU A 15 4.91 -73.71 -27.83
C LEU A 15 6.27 -73.03 -27.67
N CYS A 16 7.06 -73.73 -26.88
CA CYS A 16 8.41 -73.49 -26.41
C CYS A 16 9.51 -73.69 -27.45
N MET A 17 10.65 -73.24 -27.00
CA MET A 17 12.04 -73.73 -27.10
C MET A 17 13.02 -72.99 -27.99
N LEU A 18 13.93 -72.33 -27.29
CA LEU A 18 15.38 -72.59 -27.15
C LEU A 18 16.21 -72.67 -28.47
N LEU A 19 17.22 -71.77 -28.60
CA LEU A 19 18.63 -72.11 -28.55
C LEU A 19 19.58 -70.91 -28.86
N LEU A 20 20.47 -70.68 -27.90
CA LEU A 20 21.91 -70.38 -28.02
C LEU A 20 22.46 -69.09 -28.62
N ALA A 21 23.01 -68.35 -27.72
CA ALA A 21 24.36 -67.75 -27.68
C ALA A 21 25.02 -67.29 -29.00
N ALA A 22 25.19 -65.92 -29.08
CA ALA A 22 26.40 -65.38 -29.65
C ALA A 22 26.74 -64.06 -28.90
N CYS A 23 27.89 -64.05 -28.30
CA CYS A 23 28.53 -62.87 -27.73
C CYS A 23 28.68 -61.74 -28.82
N GLY A 24 28.12 -60.57 -28.52
CA GLY A 24 28.38 -59.36 -29.25
C GLY A 24 28.20 -58.21 -28.29
N SER A 25 29.29 -57.76 -27.67
CA SER A 25 29.33 -56.55 -26.84
C SER A 25 29.08 -55.31 -27.71
N SER A 26 27.80 -54.94 -27.80
CA SER A 26 27.40 -53.61 -28.30
C SER A 26 27.06 -52.76 -27.08
N SER A 27 27.94 -51.86 -26.73
CA SER A 27 27.68 -50.78 -25.76
C SER A 27 26.50 -49.95 -26.25
N ALA A 28 25.29 -50.32 -25.79
CA ALA A 28 24.14 -49.48 -25.93
C ALA A 28 24.35 -48.27 -25.04
N THR A 29 24.73 -47.13 -25.62
CA THR A 29 24.69 -45.83 -24.97
C THR A 29 23.23 -45.57 -24.62
N GLN A 30 22.83 -45.85 -23.38
CA GLN A 30 21.57 -45.35 -22.84
C GLN A 30 21.64 -43.83 -22.88
N ALA A 31 20.94 -43.23 -23.83
CA ALA A 31 20.63 -41.82 -23.77
C ALA A 31 19.77 -41.59 -22.52
N THR A 32 20.42 -41.18 -21.46
CA THR A 32 19.74 -40.59 -20.29
C THR A 32 18.94 -39.44 -20.81
N LEU A 33 17.62 -39.62 -20.92
CA LEU A 33 16.69 -38.51 -21.06
C LEU A 33 16.90 -37.61 -19.83
N GLN A 34 17.70 -36.56 -19.99
CA GLN A 34 17.81 -35.49 -18.99
C GLN A 34 16.43 -34.91 -18.87
N SER A 35 15.70 -35.27 -17.83
CA SER A 35 14.47 -34.61 -17.46
C SER A 35 14.82 -33.15 -17.22
N THR A 36 14.33 -32.27 -18.09
CA THR A 36 14.41 -30.81 -17.87
C THR A 36 13.87 -30.56 -16.46
N PRO A 37 14.63 -29.91 -15.58
CA PRO A 37 14.14 -29.60 -14.24
C PRO A 37 12.81 -28.84 -14.36
N ALA A 38 11.80 -29.27 -13.62
CA ALA A 38 10.55 -28.52 -13.54
C ALA A 38 10.90 -27.07 -13.13
N PRO A 39 10.29 -26.06 -13.76
CA PRO A 39 10.55 -24.68 -13.39
C PRO A 39 10.28 -24.52 -11.90
N ALA A 40 11.20 -23.85 -11.21
CA ALA A 40 11.06 -23.58 -9.77
C ALA A 40 9.71 -22.88 -9.50
N PRO A 41 9.00 -23.23 -8.41
CA PRO A 41 7.74 -22.58 -8.09
C PRO A 41 7.95 -21.07 -7.96
N ILE A 42 7.14 -20.28 -8.67
CA ILE A 42 7.20 -18.81 -8.62
C ILE A 42 6.89 -18.38 -7.19
N GLN A 43 7.76 -17.55 -6.62
CA GLN A 43 7.61 -17.08 -5.25
C GLN A 43 6.70 -15.83 -5.18
N GLY A 44 5.97 -15.66 -4.08
CA GLY A 44 5.08 -14.50 -3.88
C GLY A 44 5.78 -13.15 -4.04
N GLN A 45 7.02 -13.04 -3.56
CA GLN A 45 7.83 -11.83 -3.68
C GLN A 45 8.15 -11.47 -5.14
N GLU A 46 8.42 -12.46 -5.98
CA GLU A 46 8.70 -12.26 -7.40
C GLU A 46 7.44 -11.76 -8.13
N LEU A 47 6.28 -12.35 -7.86
CA LEU A 47 5.00 -11.95 -8.43
C LEU A 47 4.62 -10.52 -8.03
N LEU A 48 4.76 -10.18 -6.75
CA LEU A 48 4.48 -8.83 -6.24
C LEU A 48 5.42 -7.80 -6.87
N THR A 49 6.71 -8.12 -6.95
CA THR A 49 7.72 -7.25 -7.56
C THR A 49 7.41 -7.00 -9.04
N LYS A 50 7.03 -8.06 -9.78
CA LYS A 50 6.69 -7.94 -11.21
C LYS A 50 5.45 -7.07 -11.41
N ALA A 51 4.40 -7.25 -10.61
CA ALA A 51 3.21 -6.40 -10.67
C ALA A 51 3.55 -4.92 -10.39
N GLY A 52 4.35 -4.67 -9.35
CA GLY A 52 4.83 -3.33 -9.02
C GLY A 52 5.68 -2.69 -10.13
N GLN A 53 6.54 -3.48 -10.80
CA GLN A 53 7.33 -3.01 -11.93
C GLN A 53 6.45 -2.65 -13.13
N ASN A 54 5.45 -3.48 -13.47
CA ASN A 54 4.50 -3.19 -14.54
C ASN A 54 3.80 -1.84 -14.30
N LEU A 55 3.31 -1.60 -13.08
CA LEU A 55 2.69 -0.33 -12.71
C LEU A 55 3.67 0.85 -12.80
N LYS A 56 4.91 0.67 -12.33
CA LYS A 56 5.93 1.72 -12.27
C LYS A 56 6.46 2.13 -13.64
N THR A 57 6.60 1.18 -14.56
CA THR A 57 7.21 1.41 -15.88
C THR A 57 6.19 1.81 -16.95
N ALA A 58 4.90 1.69 -16.65
CA ALA A 58 3.83 2.06 -17.56
C ALA A 58 3.94 3.53 -18.00
N LYS A 59 3.83 3.77 -19.30
CA LYS A 59 3.81 5.12 -19.87
C LYS A 59 2.45 5.78 -19.71
N THR A 60 1.40 4.96 -19.74
CA THR A 60 0.03 5.41 -19.51
C THR A 60 -0.68 4.43 -18.57
N LEU A 61 -1.56 4.97 -17.74
CA LEU A 61 -2.46 4.20 -16.86
C LEU A 61 -3.86 4.79 -16.96
N HIS A 62 -4.85 3.94 -17.19
CA HIS A 62 -6.26 4.24 -16.98
C HIS A 62 -6.83 3.18 -16.03
N ALA A 63 -7.37 3.61 -14.89
CA ALA A 63 -7.88 2.68 -13.88
C ALA A 63 -9.07 3.26 -13.12
N ILE A 64 -9.92 2.37 -12.62
CA ILE A 64 -10.93 2.66 -11.61
C ILE A 64 -10.49 1.97 -10.32
N PHE A 65 -10.51 2.72 -9.22
CA PHE A 65 -10.21 2.26 -7.87
C PHE A 65 -11.44 2.43 -7.00
N ASP A 66 -11.90 1.33 -6.42
CA ASP A 66 -12.96 1.35 -5.42
C ASP A 66 -12.35 1.04 -4.06
N PHE A 67 -12.30 2.05 -3.19
CA PHE A 67 -11.80 1.95 -1.83
C PHE A 67 -12.96 1.72 -0.87
N TYR A 68 -12.85 0.71 -0.03
CA TYR A 68 -13.74 0.41 1.07
C TYR A 68 -12.93 0.44 2.35
N THR A 69 -13.30 1.29 3.28
CA THR A 69 -12.63 1.39 4.57
C THR A 69 -13.61 1.07 5.70
N THR A 70 -13.17 0.24 6.64
CA THR A 70 -13.92 -0.06 7.86
C THR A 70 -12.99 0.04 9.06
N GLY A 71 -13.28 0.94 9.99
CA GLY A 71 -12.46 1.15 11.16
C GLY A 71 -12.84 2.40 11.94
N THR A 72 -12.08 2.68 12.97
CA THR A 72 -12.32 3.83 13.86
C THR A 72 -11.94 5.15 13.22
N VAL A 73 -10.97 5.14 12.31
CA VAL A 73 -10.43 6.35 11.67
C VAL A 73 -11.23 6.75 10.43
N ALA A 74 -11.65 5.75 9.63
CA ALA A 74 -12.48 5.99 8.47
C ALA A 74 -13.44 4.81 8.26
N ASN A 75 -14.68 5.12 7.91
CA ASN A 75 -15.69 4.11 7.59
C ASN A 75 -16.51 4.63 6.40
N GLY A 76 -16.40 3.97 5.27
CA GLY A 76 -17.09 4.36 4.06
C GLY A 76 -16.42 3.90 2.79
N THR A 77 -16.89 4.44 1.68
CA THR A 77 -16.44 4.06 0.33
C THR A 77 -16.08 5.30 -0.48
N VAL A 78 -15.12 5.13 -1.39
CA VAL A 78 -14.83 6.10 -2.45
C VAL A 78 -14.44 5.37 -3.73
N SER A 79 -15.07 5.73 -4.83
CA SER A 79 -14.73 5.26 -6.17
C SER A 79 -14.09 6.41 -6.95
N THR A 80 -12.94 6.14 -7.55
CA THR A 80 -12.18 7.12 -8.33
C THR A 80 -11.77 6.56 -9.68
N GLU A 81 -11.82 7.39 -10.70
CA GLU A 81 -11.27 7.08 -12.01
C GLU A 81 -10.01 7.93 -12.25
N VAL A 82 -8.94 7.27 -12.69
CA VAL A 82 -7.62 7.86 -12.79
C VAL A 82 -7.03 7.64 -14.18
N TRP A 83 -6.50 8.70 -14.77
CA TRP A 83 -5.70 8.68 -15.99
C TRP A 83 -4.33 9.28 -15.69
N ASN A 84 -3.29 8.58 -16.06
CA ASN A 84 -1.92 9.07 -15.95
C ASN A 84 -1.20 8.91 -17.28
N VAL A 85 -0.43 9.93 -17.65
CA VAL A 85 0.53 9.88 -18.76
C VAL A 85 1.87 10.36 -18.19
N SER A 86 2.82 9.42 -18.17
CA SER A 86 4.17 9.71 -17.68
C SER A 86 4.84 10.78 -18.56
N PRO A 87 5.66 11.70 -17.98
CA PRO A 87 6.07 11.69 -16.58
C PRO A 87 5.15 12.52 -15.66
N ASP A 88 4.28 13.38 -16.17
CA ASP A 88 3.77 14.50 -15.37
C ASP A 88 2.28 14.85 -15.56
N LYS A 89 1.55 14.11 -16.41
CA LYS A 89 0.13 14.39 -16.63
C LYS A 89 -0.74 13.40 -15.87
N SER A 90 -1.74 13.92 -15.17
CA SER A 90 -2.71 13.10 -14.46
C SER A 90 -4.08 13.75 -14.41
N ARG A 91 -5.11 12.90 -14.38
CA ARG A 91 -6.48 13.29 -14.08
C ARG A 91 -7.06 12.28 -13.10
N THR A 92 -7.74 12.77 -12.08
CA THR A 92 -8.50 11.96 -11.13
C THR A 92 -9.90 12.53 -11.00
N VAL A 93 -10.90 11.67 -11.04
CA VAL A 93 -12.31 12.03 -10.84
C VAL A 93 -12.87 11.17 -9.72
N VAL A 94 -13.52 11.77 -8.74
CA VAL A 94 -14.28 11.04 -7.71
C VAL A 94 -15.64 10.69 -8.30
N LEU A 95 -15.87 9.43 -8.60
CA LEU A 95 -17.12 8.93 -9.20
C LEU A 95 -18.23 8.86 -8.16
N GLN A 96 -17.92 8.33 -6.96
CA GLN A 96 -18.82 8.21 -5.82
C GLN A 96 -18.05 8.30 -4.52
N SER A 97 -18.68 8.81 -3.46
CA SER A 97 -18.10 8.81 -2.13
C SER A 97 -19.17 8.87 -1.05
N THR A 98 -18.98 8.08 0.02
CA THR A 98 -19.68 8.25 1.30
C THR A 98 -18.79 8.91 2.35
N LEU A 99 -17.51 9.12 2.03
CA LEU A 99 -16.53 9.77 2.90
C LEU A 99 -16.65 11.29 2.75
N ARG A 100 -16.89 12.01 3.85
CA ARG A 100 -17.13 13.46 3.86
C ARG A 100 -16.01 14.28 3.23
N GLN A 101 -14.78 13.79 3.27
CA GLN A 101 -13.62 14.47 2.72
C GLN A 101 -13.49 14.37 1.19
N TYR A 102 -14.28 13.52 0.56
CA TYR A 102 -14.30 13.36 -0.90
C TYR A 102 -15.67 13.72 -1.42
N SER A 103 -15.79 14.80 -2.14
CA SER A 103 -17.06 15.16 -2.79
C SER A 103 -17.17 14.42 -4.11
N THR A 104 -18.28 13.72 -4.34
CA THR A 104 -18.60 13.14 -5.65
C THR A 104 -18.53 14.21 -6.72
N GLY A 105 -17.90 13.92 -7.86
CA GLY A 105 -17.65 14.86 -8.93
C GLY A 105 -16.45 15.77 -8.72
N SER A 106 -15.68 15.60 -7.63
CA SER A 106 -14.38 16.29 -7.48
C SER A 106 -13.42 15.86 -8.59
N ILE A 107 -12.67 16.81 -9.13
CA ILE A 107 -11.75 16.59 -10.25
C ILE A 107 -10.40 17.21 -9.91
N ILE A 108 -9.33 16.44 -10.11
CA ILE A 108 -7.96 16.94 -10.06
C ILE A 108 -7.35 16.71 -11.44
N VAL A 109 -6.78 17.74 -12.04
CA VAL A 109 -6.06 17.67 -13.32
C VAL A 109 -4.68 18.27 -13.16
N ASN A 110 -3.68 17.55 -13.62
CA ASN A 110 -2.30 18.02 -13.80
C ASN A 110 -1.93 17.83 -15.28
N ASN A 111 -1.50 18.91 -15.94
CA ASN A 111 -1.08 18.86 -17.34
C ASN A 111 0.45 18.97 -17.52
N GLY A 112 1.22 18.80 -16.43
CA GLY A 112 2.67 18.96 -16.39
C GLY A 112 3.15 20.40 -16.14
N LYS A 113 2.30 21.39 -16.31
CA LYS A 113 2.61 22.81 -16.07
C LYS A 113 1.75 23.43 -14.99
N ARG A 114 0.50 23.03 -14.93
CA ARG A 114 -0.52 23.57 -14.03
C ARG A 114 -1.38 22.46 -13.44
N VAL A 115 -1.81 22.68 -12.21
CA VAL A 115 -2.78 21.84 -11.52
C VAL A 115 -4.08 22.60 -11.33
N TRP A 116 -5.20 21.90 -11.50
CA TRP A 116 -6.53 22.34 -11.11
C TRP A 116 -7.14 21.31 -10.16
N GLN A 117 -7.77 21.80 -9.12
CA GLN A 117 -8.54 20.98 -8.18
C GLN A 117 -9.93 21.58 -8.05
N TYR A 118 -10.92 20.90 -8.56
CA TYR A 118 -12.33 21.28 -8.48
C TYR A 118 -13.02 20.60 -7.32
N ASP A 119 -13.66 21.39 -6.46
CA ASP A 119 -14.54 20.92 -5.39
C ASP A 119 -15.97 21.35 -5.72
N PRO A 120 -16.83 20.43 -6.19
CA PRO A 120 -18.20 20.76 -6.57
C PRO A 120 -19.08 21.15 -5.37
N SER A 121 -18.79 20.65 -4.16
CA SER A 121 -19.55 20.97 -2.96
C SER A 121 -19.38 22.44 -2.53
N LYS A 122 -18.20 22.99 -2.78
CA LYS A 122 -17.87 24.39 -2.49
C LYS A 122 -18.00 25.31 -3.71
N LYS A 123 -18.24 24.76 -4.90
CA LYS A 123 -18.20 25.47 -6.19
C LYS A 123 -16.92 26.30 -6.37
N VAL A 124 -15.78 25.69 -6.07
CA VAL A 124 -14.45 26.31 -6.13
C VAL A 124 -13.50 25.48 -6.97
N VAL A 125 -12.68 26.14 -7.76
CA VAL A 125 -11.50 25.58 -8.41
C VAL A 125 -10.26 26.21 -7.83
N TYR A 126 -9.39 25.42 -7.24
CA TYR A 126 -8.03 25.86 -6.90
C TYR A 126 -7.10 25.58 -8.07
N THR A 127 -6.22 26.51 -8.40
CA THR A 127 -5.26 26.34 -9.50
C THR A 127 -3.91 26.97 -9.18
N GLY A 128 -2.83 26.38 -9.74
CA GLY A 128 -1.47 26.83 -9.57
C GLY A 128 -0.50 26.17 -10.53
N GLN A 129 0.72 26.68 -10.58
CA GLN A 129 1.80 26.03 -11.35
C GLN A 129 2.32 24.82 -10.61
N VAL A 130 2.73 23.78 -11.34
CA VAL A 130 3.48 22.66 -10.80
C VAL A 130 4.87 23.19 -10.44
N SER A 131 5.22 23.19 -9.16
CA SER A 131 6.59 23.51 -8.74
C SER A 131 7.51 22.35 -9.08
N ASN A 132 8.62 22.61 -9.73
CA ASN A 132 9.62 21.60 -10.10
C ASN A 132 10.29 20.90 -8.90
N THR A 133 9.99 21.32 -7.68
CA THR A 133 10.66 20.86 -6.48
C THR A 133 9.94 19.75 -5.70
N THR A 134 8.67 19.48 -5.97
CA THR A 134 7.96 18.47 -5.14
C THR A 134 6.84 17.68 -5.82
N GLY A 135 6.52 17.89 -7.09
CA GLY A 135 5.50 17.06 -7.79
C GLY A 135 4.10 17.00 -7.14
N ALA A 136 3.83 17.84 -6.15
CA ALA A 136 2.64 17.73 -5.33
C ALA A 136 1.79 19.01 -5.37
N PRO A 137 0.51 18.91 -5.74
CA PRO A 137 -0.43 20.02 -5.63
C PRO A 137 -0.70 20.35 -4.16
N VAL A 138 -0.92 21.63 -3.93
CA VAL A 138 -1.14 22.24 -2.63
C VAL A 138 -2.43 21.81 -1.94
N ALA A 139 -2.37 21.86 -0.63
CA ALA A 139 -3.34 21.47 0.37
C ALA A 139 -4.80 21.79 0.10
N GLY A 140 -5.61 20.77 0.24
CA GLY A 140 -7.05 20.80 0.51
C GLY A 140 -7.39 19.63 1.43
N THR A 141 -8.39 19.79 2.26
CA THR A 141 -8.94 18.75 3.11
C THR A 141 -9.24 17.50 2.28
N GLY A 142 -8.63 16.37 2.60
CA GLY A 142 -8.70 15.11 1.85
C GLY A 142 -7.38 14.66 1.25
N ARG A 143 -6.41 15.58 1.06
CA ARG A 143 -5.11 15.28 0.45
C ARG A 143 -4.27 14.32 1.30
N ALA A 144 -4.21 14.53 2.61
CA ALA A 144 -3.42 13.66 3.49
C ALA A 144 -3.89 12.20 3.42
N GLN A 145 -5.22 11.97 3.34
CA GLN A 145 -5.78 10.62 3.24
C GLN A 145 -5.60 10.00 1.86
N THR A 146 -5.75 10.78 0.77
CA THR A 146 -5.47 10.28 -0.58
C THR A 146 -3.99 9.93 -0.73
N GLN A 147 -3.10 10.79 -0.23
CA GLN A 147 -1.67 10.51 -0.20
C GLN A 147 -1.34 9.30 0.67
N PHE A 148 -2.00 9.15 1.82
CA PHE A 148 -1.85 8.00 2.69
C PHE A 148 -2.22 6.70 1.98
N LEU A 149 -3.42 6.62 1.37
CA LEU A 149 -3.84 5.44 0.63
C LEU A 149 -2.91 5.16 -0.56
N THR A 150 -2.51 6.17 -1.30
CA THR A 150 -1.54 6.04 -2.41
C THR A 150 -0.19 5.53 -1.91
N LYS A 151 0.31 6.06 -0.78
CA LYS A 151 1.57 5.61 -0.18
C LYS A 151 1.49 4.18 0.32
N ILE A 152 0.35 3.76 0.91
CA ILE A 152 0.16 2.36 1.31
C ILE A 152 0.22 1.45 0.10
N VAL A 153 -0.57 1.73 -0.95
CA VAL A 153 -0.54 0.96 -2.20
C VAL A 153 0.88 0.85 -2.75
N GLN A 154 1.59 1.97 -2.84
CA GLN A 154 2.99 1.97 -3.28
C GLN A 154 3.90 1.16 -2.37
N SER A 155 3.73 1.26 -1.05
CA SER A 155 4.51 0.52 -0.07
C SER A 155 4.28 -0.98 -0.18
N VAL A 156 3.05 -1.41 -0.42
CA VAL A 156 2.71 -2.82 -0.62
C VAL A 156 3.55 -3.43 -1.75
N PHE A 157 3.62 -2.78 -2.91
CA PHE A 157 4.37 -3.30 -4.06
C PHE A 157 5.88 -3.14 -3.96
N THR A 158 6.37 -2.21 -3.15
CA THR A 158 7.82 -1.88 -3.12
C THR A 158 8.55 -2.42 -1.90
N HIS A 159 7.85 -2.62 -0.79
CA HIS A 159 8.51 -2.88 0.50
C HIS A 159 7.92 -4.04 1.30
N SER A 160 6.79 -4.68 0.89
CA SER A 160 6.22 -5.79 1.64
C SER A 160 7.09 -7.04 1.59
N ASN A 161 7.03 -7.82 2.68
CA ASN A 161 7.34 -9.25 2.61
C ASN A 161 6.13 -9.96 1.99
N ALA A 162 6.36 -10.82 1.02
CA ALA A 162 5.28 -11.45 0.25
C ALA A 162 5.45 -12.97 0.16
N THR A 163 4.37 -13.70 0.43
CA THR A 163 4.29 -15.15 0.35
C THR A 163 3.13 -15.56 -0.55
N LEU A 164 3.36 -16.47 -1.50
CA LEU A 164 2.30 -17.03 -2.31
C LEU A 164 1.46 -18.00 -1.46
N VAL A 165 0.18 -17.68 -1.26
CA VAL A 165 -0.79 -18.50 -0.52
C VAL A 165 -1.47 -19.48 -1.46
N SER A 166 -1.89 -19.02 -2.64
CA SER A 166 -2.57 -19.85 -3.64
C SER A 166 -2.24 -19.40 -5.06
N SER A 167 -2.04 -20.39 -5.92
CA SER A 167 -1.95 -20.19 -7.36
C SER A 167 -3.24 -20.55 -8.10
N SER A 168 -4.33 -20.85 -7.41
CA SER A 168 -5.59 -21.28 -8.03
C SER A 168 -6.82 -20.52 -7.50
N ALA A 169 -6.59 -19.36 -6.90
CA ALA A 169 -7.68 -18.49 -6.42
C ALA A 169 -8.40 -17.79 -7.57
N ARG A 170 -9.65 -17.38 -7.29
CA ARG A 170 -10.46 -16.60 -8.22
C ARG A 170 -11.12 -15.42 -7.51
N VAL A 171 -10.92 -14.20 -8.03
CA VAL A 171 -11.43 -12.96 -7.44
C VAL A 171 -12.00 -12.08 -8.54
N ASN A 172 -13.21 -11.55 -8.36
CA ASN A 172 -13.90 -10.67 -9.30
C ASN A 172 -13.94 -11.23 -10.75
N GLY A 173 -14.01 -12.56 -10.92
CA GLY A 173 -14.03 -13.22 -12.22
C GLY A 173 -12.65 -13.49 -12.82
N HIS A 174 -11.57 -13.08 -12.20
CA HIS A 174 -10.17 -13.29 -12.61
C HIS A 174 -9.58 -14.51 -11.94
N ASP A 175 -8.79 -15.31 -12.68
CA ASP A 175 -7.90 -16.31 -12.11
C ASP A 175 -6.64 -15.59 -11.59
N VAL A 176 -6.38 -15.69 -10.29
CA VAL A 176 -5.37 -14.87 -9.63
C VAL A 176 -4.33 -15.69 -8.89
N TYR A 177 -3.20 -15.06 -8.63
CA TYR A 177 -2.30 -15.43 -7.56
C TYR A 177 -2.76 -14.69 -6.29
N ASP A 178 -2.95 -15.45 -5.21
CA ASP A 178 -3.24 -14.94 -3.87
C ASP A 178 -1.93 -14.81 -3.12
N ILE A 179 -1.53 -13.58 -2.80
CA ILE A 179 -0.25 -13.26 -2.19
C ILE A 179 -0.49 -12.58 -0.86
N GLN A 180 -0.15 -13.26 0.21
CA GLN A 180 -0.13 -12.66 1.54
C GLN A 180 1.03 -11.66 1.63
N VAL A 181 0.72 -10.46 2.12
CA VAL A 181 1.68 -9.39 2.31
C VAL A 181 1.70 -8.93 3.77
N THR A 182 2.89 -8.59 4.24
CA THR A 182 3.08 -7.96 5.54
C THR A 182 4.04 -6.79 5.38
N SER A 183 3.81 -5.73 6.16
CA SER A 183 4.79 -4.64 6.23
C SER A 183 6.15 -5.17 6.63
N PRO A 184 7.24 -4.64 6.08
CA PRO A 184 8.57 -5.03 6.54
C PRO A 184 8.73 -4.64 8.00
N ALA A 185 9.55 -5.39 8.69
CA ALA A 185 9.91 -5.11 10.08
C ALA A 185 10.60 -3.74 10.25
N SER A 186 11.16 -3.22 9.18
CA SER A 186 11.75 -1.88 9.10
C SER A 186 11.41 -1.26 7.75
N ALA A 187 10.56 -0.23 7.74
CA ALA A 187 10.50 0.65 6.58
C ALA A 187 11.87 1.35 6.43
N PRO A 188 12.39 1.47 5.18
CA PRO A 188 13.67 2.15 4.98
C PRO A 188 13.60 3.58 5.53
N ALA A 189 14.61 3.96 6.31
CA ALA A 189 14.73 5.26 7.00
C ALA A 189 14.65 6.49 6.06
N ASN A 190 14.65 6.30 4.76
CA ASN A 190 14.63 7.35 3.74
C ASN A 190 13.25 7.59 3.12
N SER A 191 12.19 6.95 3.59
CA SER A 191 10.83 7.27 3.15
C SER A 191 10.35 8.53 3.87
N THR A 192 10.76 9.70 3.38
CA THR A 192 10.22 10.99 3.81
C THR A 192 8.69 10.95 3.72
N GLY A 193 8.02 10.97 4.86
CA GLY A 193 6.57 11.14 4.95
C GLY A 193 5.72 9.85 4.89
N SER A 194 6.28 8.67 5.16
CA SER A 194 5.49 7.46 5.41
C SER A 194 5.67 7.10 6.88
N GLY A 195 4.67 7.37 7.71
CA GLY A 195 4.61 6.73 9.02
C GLY A 195 4.81 5.21 8.82
N ASN A 196 5.57 4.56 9.69
CA ASN A 196 5.75 3.11 9.67
C ASN A 196 4.41 2.45 10.04
N PHE A 197 3.53 2.29 9.04
CA PHE A 197 2.26 1.59 9.25
C PHE A 197 2.52 0.10 9.21
N ASN A 198 2.15 -0.57 10.30
CA ASN A 198 2.08 -2.02 10.30
C ASN A 198 0.79 -2.43 9.58
N TYR A 199 0.93 -3.25 8.56
CA TYR A 199 -0.18 -3.84 7.84
C TYR A 199 0.10 -5.31 7.55
N ASN A 200 -0.98 -6.05 7.41
CA ASN A 200 -0.99 -7.39 6.84
C ASN A 200 -2.23 -7.53 5.95
N GLY A 201 -2.20 -8.50 5.06
CA GLY A 201 -3.35 -8.76 4.19
C GLY A 201 -2.97 -9.52 2.95
N ASP A 202 -3.80 -9.39 1.92
CA ASP A 202 -3.68 -10.17 0.69
C ASP A 202 -3.74 -9.23 -0.52
N VAL A 203 -2.91 -9.54 -1.52
CA VAL A 203 -2.90 -8.93 -2.85
C VAL A 203 -3.22 -10.00 -3.87
N PHE A 204 -4.25 -9.74 -4.67
CA PHE A 204 -4.70 -10.64 -5.72
C PHE A 204 -4.23 -10.11 -7.08
N ILE A 205 -3.32 -10.87 -7.72
CA ILE A 205 -2.71 -10.51 -9.00
C ILE A 205 -3.29 -11.40 -10.09
N ASP A 206 -3.91 -10.79 -11.10
CA ASP A 206 -4.43 -11.49 -12.29
C ASP A 206 -3.29 -12.20 -13.03
N LYS A 207 -3.48 -13.48 -13.32
CA LYS A 207 -2.44 -14.33 -13.92
C LYS A 207 -2.11 -13.95 -15.35
N LYS A 208 -3.08 -13.40 -16.07
CA LYS A 208 -2.93 -13.07 -17.49
C LYS A 208 -2.22 -11.73 -17.68
N SER A 209 -2.66 -10.70 -16.96
CA SER A 209 -2.14 -9.35 -17.08
C SER A 209 -0.95 -9.07 -16.16
N MET A 210 -0.79 -9.86 -15.09
CA MET A 210 0.15 -9.58 -13.99
C MET A 210 -0.08 -8.21 -13.35
N LEU A 211 -1.36 -7.81 -13.22
CA LEU A 211 -1.78 -6.58 -12.57
C LEU A 211 -2.65 -6.91 -11.35
N PRO A 212 -2.66 -6.06 -10.33
CA PRO A 212 -3.54 -6.25 -9.19
C PRO A 212 -5.00 -6.08 -9.60
N VAL A 213 -5.90 -6.92 -9.05
CA VAL A 213 -7.35 -6.81 -9.22
C VAL A 213 -8.04 -6.48 -7.90
N GLN A 214 -7.41 -6.83 -6.79
CA GLN A 214 -7.88 -6.50 -5.45
C GLN A 214 -6.73 -6.51 -4.45
N GLU A 215 -6.83 -5.65 -3.42
CA GLU A 215 -6.00 -5.66 -2.22
C GLU A 215 -6.90 -5.64 -0.99
N GLN A 216 -6.59 -6.43 0.01
CA GLN A 216 -7.30 -6.48 1.29
C GLN A 216 -6.28 -6.33 2.41
N LEU A 217 -6.26 -5.20 3.08
CA LEU A 217 -5.26 -4.85 4.07
C LEU A 217 -5.90 -4.57 5.43
N ALA A 218 -5.37 -5.14 6.48
CA ALA A 218 -5.60 -4.72 7.84
C ALA A 218 -4.44 -3.82 8.28
N ILE A 219 -4.73 -2.55 8.55
CA ILE A 219 -3.74 -1.52 8.88
C ILE A 219 -3.89 -1.18 10.35
N GLN A 220 -2.80 -1.35 11.09
CA GLN A 220 -2.79 -1.11 12.53
C GLN A 220 -3.21 0.34 12.85
N GLY A 221 -4.17 0.49 13.75
CA GLY A 221 -4.69 1.79 14.19
C GLY A 221 -5.64 2.48 13.19
N PHE A 222 -5.71 2.00 11.93
CA PHE A 222 -6.61 2.55 10.92
C PHE A 222 -7.88 1.70 10.74
N GLY A 223 -7.71 0.40 10.58
CA GLY A 223 -8.79 -0.54 10.29
C GLY A 223 -8.51 -1.39 9.04
N LYS A 224 -9.57 -1.88 8.42
CA LYS A 224 -9.47 -2.65 7.18
C LYS A 224 -9.67 -1.74 5.96
N VAL A 225 -8.86 -1.97 4.93
CA VAL A 225 -8.97 -1.32 3.62
C VAL A 225 -9.07 -2.41 2.57
N THR A 226 -10.12 -2.36 1.75
CA THR A 226 -10.21 -3.15 0.54
C THR A 226 -10.16 -2.21 -0.65
N ILE A 227 -9.28 -2.49 -1.60
CA ILE A 227 -9.13 -1.75 -2.85
C ILE A 227 -9.47 -2.72 -3.97
N ASN A 228 -10.57 -2.48 -4.67
CA ASN A 228 -10.87 -3.18 -5.91
C ASN A 228 -10.40 -2.35 -7.09
N LEU A 229 -9.90 -3.04 -8.10
CA LEU A 229 -9.52 -2.46 -9.38
C LEU A 229 -10.40 -3.09 -10.48
N PRO A 230 -11.66 -2.66 -10.60
CA PRO A 230 -12.57 -3.24 -11.61
C PRO A 230 -12.10 -2.99 -13.04
N MET A 231 -11.26 -1.98 -13.22
CA MET A 231 -10.61 -1.69 -14.49
C MET A 231 -9.20 -1.18 -14.22
N ILE A 232 -8.23 -1.78 -14.90
CA ILE A 232 -6.84 -1.31 -14.95
C ILE A 232 -6.26 -1.63 -16.32
N VAL A 233 -5.84 -0.59 -17.04
CA VAL A 233 -5.29 -0.68 -18.39
C VAL A 233 -3.99 0.13 -18.44
N LEU A 234 -2.93 -0.49 -18.94
CA LEU A 234 -1.60 0.12 -19.09
C LEU A 234 -1.25 0.29 -20.57
N ASP A 235 -0.43 1.27 -20.85
CA ASP A 235 0.23 1.50 -22.15
C ASP A 235 -0.72 1.61 -23.36
N GLN A 236 -1.96 2.03 -23.09
CA GLN A 236 -2.90 2.38 -24.16
C GLN A 236 -2.92 3.90 -24.39
N PRO A 237 -3.19 4.35 -25.63
CA PRO A 237 -3.32 5.77 -25.91
C PRO A 237 -4.39 6.42 -25.04
N ILE A 238 -4.07 7.57 -24.45
CA ILE A 238 -5.00 8.39 -23.64
C ILE A 238 -5.19 9.71 -24.38
N ASP A 239 -6.45 10.13 -24.54
CA ASP A 239 -6.78 11.42 -25.14
C ASP A 239 -6.15 12.57 -24.32
N THR A 240 -5.34 13.38 -24.97
CA THR A 240 -4.65 14.51 -24.32
C THR A 240 -5.62 15.60 -23.88
N GLY A 241 -6.81 15.69 -24.44
CA GLY A 241 -7.90 16.59 -24.03
C GLY A 241 -8.33 16.38 -22.59
N LEU A 242 -8.18 15.16 -22.05
CA LEU A 242 -8.49 14.84 -20.66
C LEU A 242 -7.63 15.64 -19.65
N PHE A 243 -6.46 16.11 -20.06
CA PHE A 243 -5.56 16.91 -19.21
C PHE A 243 -5.76 18.41 -19.36
N THR A 244 -6.83 18.83 -20.06
CA THR A 244 -7.30 20.20 -20.12
C THR A 244 -8.50 20.34 -19.18
N PHE A 245 -8.46 21.37 -18.31
CA PHE A 245 -9.56 21.62 -17.40
C PHE A 245 -10.13 23.02 -17.64
N VAL A 246 -11.43 23.09 -17.90
CA VAL A 246 -12.18 24.34 -18.02
C VAL A 246 -13.11 24.42 -16.81
N PRO A 247 -12.97 25.44 -15.95
CA PRO A 247 -13.85 25.63 -14.82
C PRO A 247 -15.32 25.74 -15.27
N PRO A 248 -16.26 25.06 -14.60
CA PRO A 248 -17.67 25.22 -14.87
C PRO A 248 -18.15 26.66 -14.68
N ALA A 249 -19.22 27.05 -15.37
CA ALA A 249 -19.79 28.39 -15.21
C ALA A 249 -20.25 28.64 -13.76
N GLY A 250 -20.00 29.84 -13.24
CA GLY A 250 -20.38 30.24 -11.88
C GLY A 250 -19.51 29.64 -10.76
N VAL A 251 -18.40 28.99 -11.11
CA VAL A 251 -17.43 28.47 -10.14
C VAL A 251 -16.35 29.51 -9.86
N GLN A 252 -16.02 29.73 -8.60
CA GLN A 252 -14.94 30.62 -8.19
C GLN A 252 -13.58 29.95 -8.47
N VAL A 253 -12.69 30.69 -9.14
CA VAL A 253 -11.31 30.23 -9.40
C VAL A 253 -10.37 30.97 -8.46
N LEU A 254 -9.67 30.20 -7.62
CA LEU A 254 -8.75 30.72 -6.61
C LEU A 254 -7.34 30.13 -6.82
N PRO A 255 -6.29 30.87 -6.48
CA PRO A 255 -4.98 30.27 -6.35
C PRO A 255 -5.02 29.27 -5.19
N PHE A 256 -4.13 28.26 -5.23
CA PHE A 256 -3.93 27.45 -4.03
C PHE A 256 -3.54 28.36 -2.86
N PRO A 257 -4.07 28.12 -1.65
CA PRO A 257 -3.67 28.88 -0.48
C PRO A 257 -2.15 28.88 -0.36
N LYS A 258 -1.55 30.06 -0.20
CA LYS A 258 -0.12 30.16 0.11
C LYS A 258 0.07 29.59 1.51
N THR A 259 0.65 28.44 1.63
CA THR A 259 1.17 27.95 2.91
C THR A 259 2.45 28.71 3.20
N THR A 260 2.50 29.37 4.35
CA THR A 260 3.64 30.18 4.79
C THR A 260 4.82 29.35 5.26
N THR A 261 4.73 28.03 5.19
CA THR A 261 5.79 27.07 5.50
C THR A 261 5.94 26.09 4.34
N GLN A 262 7.15 25.59 4.11
CA GLN A 262 7.47 24.54 3.15
C GLN A 262 6.45 23.41 3.27
N ASP A 263 5.49 23.34 2.31
CA ASP A 263 4.38 22.40 2.36
C ASP A 263 4.88 21.01 1.92
N THR A 264 5.50 20.33 2.83
CA THR A 264 5.82 18.91 2.71
C THR A 264 4.57 18.03 2.80
N GLY A 265 3.36 18.63 2.92
CA GLY A 265 2.11 17.94 3.25
C GLY A 265 2.03 17.55 4.73
N THR A 266 2.99 17.98 5.54
CA THR A 266 3.06 17.75 6.98
C THR A 266 2.62 19.01 7.72
N LEU A 267 1.99 18.84 8.88
CA LEU A 267 1.65 19.93 9.79
C LEU A 267 2.88 20.36 10.57
N SER A 268 2.91 21.61 11.03
CA SER A 268 3.78 21.96 12.16
C SER A 268 3.23 21.28 13.43
N LEU A 269 4.08 21.13 14.46
CA LEU A 269 3.63 20.59 15.74
C LEU A 269 2.48 21.41 16.32
N GLU A 270 2.56 22.73 16.22
CA GLU A 270 1.52 23.64 16.69
C GLU A 270 0.18 23.43 15.95
N GLN A 271 0.22 23.30 14.61
CA GLN A 271 -0.98 23.02 13.82
C GLN A 271 -1.59 21.65 14.17
N ALA A 272 -0.75 20.64 14.36
CA ALA A 272 -1.18 19.30 14.76
C ALA A 272 -1.79 19.33 16.16
N GLN A 273 -1.17 20.06 17.10
CA GLN A 273 -1.65 20.23 18.45
C GLN A 273 -3.06 20.84 18.51
N LEU A 274 -3.33 21.86 17.67
CA LEU A 274 -4.67 22.49 17.57
C LEU A 274 -5.73 21.51 17.06
N GLN A 275 -5.35 20.54 16.22
CA GLN A 275 -6.26 19.56 15.64
C GLN A 275 -6.47 18.32 16.52
N ALA A 276 -5.50 17.98 17.36
CA ALA A 276 -5.50 16.72 18.12
C ALA A 276 -6.59 16.69 19.21
N GLY A 277 -6.90 17.84 19.83
CA GLY A 277 -7.83 17.93 20.96
C GLY A 277 -7.32 17.23 22.24
N TYR A 278 -6.04 16.86 22.27
CA TYR A 278 -5.28 16.37 23.42
C TYR A 278 -3.82 16.82 23.24
N HIS A 279 -3.02 16.73 24.30
CA HIS A 279 -1.61 17.10 24.21
C HIS A 279 -0.81 16.05 23.45
N LEU A 280 -0.23 16.43 22.30
CA LEU A 280 0.69 15.59 21.53
C LEU A 280 2.04 15.55 22.24
N LEU A 281 2.53 14.35 22.52
CA LEU A 281 3.82 14.14 23.11
C LEU A 281 4.92 14.35 22.06
N SER A 282 5.87 15.21 22.38
CA SER A 282 6.96 15.54 21.46
C SER A 282 8.29 15.60 22.18
N ILE A 283 9.38 15.46 21.45
CA ILE A 283 10.72 15.64 21.99
C ILE A 283 11.00 17.14 22.10
N PRO A 284 11.43 17.64 23.26
CA PRO A 284 11.78 19.05 23.42
C PRO A 284 12.85 19.50 22.42
N THR A 285 12.71 20.69 21.87
CA THR A 285 13.69 21.26 20.92
C THR A 285 15.10 21.43 21.52
N SER A 286 15.21 21.49 22.85
CA SER A 286 16.48 21.48 23.57
C SER A 286 17.29 20.20 23.38
N GLN A 287 16.63 19.09 22.97
CA GLN A 287 17.26 17.83 22.62
C GLN A 287 17.74 17.83 21.17
N GLY A 288 18.76 18.61 20.87
CA GLY A 288 19.23 18.89 19.50
C GLY A 288 19.66 17.68 18.67
N ALA A 289 19.80 16.49 19.30
CA ALA A 289 20.06 15.24 18.59
C ALA A 289 18.90 14.76 17.72
N TYR A 290 17.65 15.20 18.01
CA TYR A 290 16.43 14.78 17.34
C TYR A 290 15.74 15.99 16.71
N LYS A 291 15.58 15.97 15.40
CA LYS A 291 14.96 17.08 14.65
C LYS A 291 13.61 16.67 14.11
N LEU A 292 12.52 17.31 14.56
CA LEU A 292 11.20 17.14 13.98
C LEU A 292 11.20 17.65 12.54
N GLN A 293 10.79 16.78 11.61
CA GLN A 293 10.68 17.08 10.18
C GLN A 293 9.26 17.55 9.80
N GLY A 294 8.27 17.16 10.58
CA GLY A 294 6.87 17.51 10.38
C GLY A 294 5.93 16.49 11.01
N VAL A 295 4.64 16.79 11.01
CA VAL A 295 3.59 15.93 11.56
C VAL A 295 2.59 15.58 10.48
N ASP A 296 2.41 14.28 10.21
CA ASP A 296 1.34 13.78 9.36
C ASP A 296 0.08 13.57 10.21
N ALA A 297 -1.08 13.95 9.69
CA ALA A 297 -2.37 13.70 10.32
C ALA A 297 -3.21 12.78 9.45
N LEU A 298 -3.65 11.66 10.00
CA LEU A 298 -4.43 10.66 9.31
C LEU A 298 -5.77 10.45 9.99
N GLY A 299 -6.84 10.51 9.22
CA GLY A 299 -8.20 10.24 9.71
C GLY A 299 -9.11 11.45 9.70
N ALA A 300 -10.37 11.26 10.11
CA ALA A 300 -11.36 12.31 10.23
C ALA A 300 -11.08 13.20 11.45
N PRO A 301 -11.40 14.49 11.40
CA PRO A 301 -11.27 15.37 12.56
C PRO A 301 -11.87 14.76 13.83
N GLY A 302 -11.12 14.78 14.92
CA GLY A 302 -11.49 14.20 16.22
C GLY A 302 -11.08 12.73 16.43
N ASN A 303 -10.74 12.00 15.35
CA ASN A 303 -10.25 10.61 15.40
C ASN A 303 -8.96 10.42 14.60
N GLN A 304 -8.17 11.48 14.50
CA GLN A 304 -6.92 11.45 13.76
C GLN A 304 -5.82 10.70 14.51
N ILE A 305 -4.95 10.07 13.74
CA ILE A 305 -3.63 9.63 14.19
C ILE A 305 -2.64 10.69 13.71
N PHE A 306 -1.86 11.21 14.62
CA PHE A 306 -0.78 12.16 14.33
C PHE A 306 0.55 11.42 14.39
N THR A 307 1.34 11.54 13.33
CA THR A 307 2.67 10.93 13.25
C THR A 307 3.73 12.01 13.17
N LEU A 308 4.50 12.16 14.23
CA LEU A 308 5.61 13.08 14.33
C LEU A 308 6.86 12.39 13.77
N ASN A 309 7.38 12.90 12.68
CA ASN A 309 8.54 12.34 11.99
C ASN A 309 9.81 13.01 12.48
N TYR A 310 10.75 12.24 12.99
CA TYR A 310 12.03 12.73 13.52
C TYR A 310 13.20 12.22 12.69
N ALA A 311 14.16 13.12 12.45
CA ALA A 311 15.50 12.77 11.97
C ALA A 311 16.52 12.84 13.09
N LYS A 312 17.50 11.96 13.05
CA LYS A 312 18.72 11.96 13.86
C LYS A 312 19.93 11.73 12.97
N SER A 313 21.16 11.85 13.50
CA SER A 313 22.40 11.73 12.72
C SER A 313 22.49 10.44 11.88
N ASN A 314 21.97 9.32 12.40
CA ASN A 314 22.12 7.99 11.80
C ASN A 314 20.76 7.33 11.47
N GLY A 315 19.73 8.11 11.09
CA GLY A 315 18.45 7.52 10.71
C GLY A 315 17.24 8.38 11.06
N THR A 316 16.09 7.74 10.98
CA THR A 316 14.80 8.36 11.27
C THR A 316 13.96 7.44 12.16
N PHE A 317 13.02 8.02 12.88
CA PHE A 317 11.97 7.32 13.60
C PHE A 317 10.71 8.17 13.61
N ALA A 318 9.59 7.57 13.99
CA ALA A 318 8.31 8.25 14.07
C ALA A 318 7.64 7.99 15.42
N ILE A 319 6.91 8.99 15.90
CA ILE A 319 6.01 8.90 17.05
C ILE A 319 4.61 9.06 16.53
N SER A 320 3.79 8.01 16.65
CA SER A 320 2.38 8.03 16.23
C SER A 320 1.48 8.05 17.44
N GLU A 321 0.52 8.96 17.45
CA GLU A 321 -0.40 9.17 18.56
C GLU A 321 -1.84 9.26 18.08
N GLY A 322 -2.76 8.60 18.79
CA GLY A 322 -4.18 8.63 18.46
C GLY A 322 -5.05 7.82 19.40
N LYS A 323 -6.30 8.23 19.59
CA LYS A 323 -7.24 7.48 20.42
C LYS A 323 -7.51 6.07 19.87
N SER A 324 -7.45 5.91 18.54
CA SER A 324 -7.61 4.63 17.86
C SER A 324 -6.41 3.69 18.04
N LEU A 325 -5.28 4.18 18.49
CA LEU A 325 -4.10 3.38 18.83
C LEU A 325 -4.14 2.88 20.28
N ALA A 326 -5.07 3.37 21.11
CA ALA A 326 -5.17 2.95 22.50
C ALA A 326 -5.61 1.48 22.61
N ASN A 327 -4.94 0.75 23.53
CA ASN A 327 -5.28 -0.63 23.87
C ASN A 327 -5.25 -1.63 22.71
N LEU A 328 -4.42 -1.38 21.69
CA LEU A 328 -4.22 -2.34 20.61
C LEU A 328 -3.58 -3.62 21.15
N PRO A 329 -4.07 -4.80 20.76
CA PRO A 329 -3.44 -6.07 21.12
C PRO A 329 -2.12 -6.21 20.34
N ILE A 330 -1.01 -5.94 21.00
CA ILE A 330 0.33 -6.04 20.40
C ILE A 330 1.11 -7.12 21.14
N SER A 331 1.69 -8.05 20.38
CA SER A 331 2.59 -9.06 20.93
C SER A 331 3.99 -8.50 21.11
N GLY A 332 4.62 -8.76 22.26
CA GLY A 332 5.97 -8.29 22.54
C GLY A 332 6.35 -8.42 24.01
N GLN A 333 7.54 -7.97 24.33
CA GLN A 333 8.05 -7.92 25.70
C GLN A 333 7.36 -6.76 26.45
N GLN A 334 6.82 -7.04 27.62
CA GLN A 334 6.30 -5.98 28.51
C GLN A 334 7.45 -5.23 29.17
N VAL A 335 7.39 -3.92 29.13
CA VAL A 335 8.35 -3.01 29.77
C VAL A 335 7.57 -1.89 30.49
N SER A 336 8.20 -1.26 31.47
CA SER A 336 7.61 -0.08 32.11
C SER A 336 8.19 1.20 31.51
N ILE A 337 7.33 2.12 31.14
CA ILE A 337 7.73 3.44 30.59
C ILE A 337 6.78 4.53 31.12
N ARG A 338 7.32 5.66 31.57
CA ARG A 338 6.52 6.81 32.04
C ARG A 338 5.48 6.44 33.10
N GLY A 339 5.77 5.41 33.93
CA GLY A 339 4.85 4.90 34.95
C GLY A 339 3.69 4.05 34.44
N THR A 340 3.71 3.64 33.17
CA THR A 340 2.70 2.76 32.57
C THR A 340 3.34 1.52 31.95
N SER A 341 2.51 0.49 31.69
CA SER A 341 2.97 -0.71 30.96
C SER A 341 3.01 -0.42 29.46
N ALA A 342 4.11 -0.81 28.83
CA ALA A 342 4.31 -0.69 27.40
C ALA A 342 4.72 -2.04 26.80
N THR A 343 4.43 -2.24 25.54
CA THR A 343 4.83 -3.42 24.77
C THR A 343 5.95 -3.05 23.82
N LEU A 344 7.08 -3.72 23.98
CA LEU A 344 8.24 -3.62 23.09
C LEU A 344 8.28 -4.81 22.15
N SER A 345 8.32 -4.56 20.85
CA SER A 345 8.49 -5.58 19.82
C SER A 345 9.68 -5.25 18.93
N THR A 346 10.41 -6.27 18.51
CA THR A 346 11.52 -6.14 17.55
C THR A 346 11.26 -7.10 16.40
N SER A 347 11.36 -6.61 15.18
CA SER A 347 11.21 -7.40 13.98
C SER A 347 12.23 -6.93 12.94
N GLY A 348 13.18 -7.81 12.59
CA GLY A 348 14.34 -7.42 11.79
C GLY A 348 15.14 -6.30 12.46
N ASN A 349 15.39 -5.21 11.74
CA ASN A 349 16.13 -4.05 12.23
C ASN A 349 15.21 -2.95 12.81
N SER A 350 13.90 -3.19 12.90
CA SER A 350 12.96 -2.22 13.46
C SER A 350 12.55 -2.60 14.87
N THR A 351 12.57 -1.62 15.74
CA THR A 351 12.05 -1.73 17.10
C THR A 351 10.85 -0.83 17.25
N THR A 352 9.82 -1.34 17.90
CA THR A 352 8.56 -0.63 18.15
C THR A 352 8.25 -0.68 19.66
N LEU A 353 7.91 0.46 20.22
CA LEU A 353 7.43 0.60 21.59
C LEU A 353 6.03 1.19 21.57
N THR A 354 5.07 0.54 22.21
CA THR A 354 3.66 0.97 22.21
C THR A 354 3.09 0.97 23.62
N TRP A 355 2.39 2.03 23.99
CA TRP A 355 1.68 2.14 25.26
C TRP A 355 0.44 3.03 25.12
N THR A 356 -0.36 3.08 26.17
CA THR A 356 -1.53 3.99 26.27
C THR A 356 -1.32 4.93 27.43
N GLU A 357 -1.46 6.24 27.21
CA GLU A 357 -1.39 7.28 28.24
C GLU A 357 -2.61 8.19 28.12
N LYS A 358 -3.38 8.35 29.20
CA LYS A 358 -4.58 9.21 29.24
C LYS A 358 -5.62 8.92 28.11
N GLY A 359 -5.75 7.66 27.72
CA GLY A 359 -6.67 7.23 26.66
C GLY A 359 -6.21 7.48 25.24
N VAL A 360 -4.96 7.92 25.06
CA VAL A 360 -4.29 8.05 23.76
C VAL A 360 -3.27 6.92 23.63
N GLY A 361 -3.33 6.18 22.54
CA GLY A 361 -2.29 5.20 22.22
C GLY A 361 -1.10 5.91 21.58
N ILE A 362 0.09 5.57 22.04
CA ILE A 362 1.36 6.11 21.55
C ILE A 362 2.21 4.95 21.03
N GLN A 363 2.80 5.14 19.87
CA GLN A 363 3.72 4.20 19.28
C GLN A 363 4.97 4.93 18.80
N ILE A 364 6.15 4.46 19.22
CA ILE A 364 7.42 4.90 18.64
C ILE A 364 7.97 3.75 17.81
N ALA A 365 8.32 4.01 16.56
CA ALA A 365 8.85 2.99 15.66
C ALA A 365 9.99 3.54 14.80
N GLY A 366 11.02 2.72 14.60
CA GLY A 366 12.14 3.10 13.73
C GLY A 366 13.31 2.13 13.79
N ASN A 367 14.34 2.42 13.00
CA ASN A 367 15.62 1.72 13.05
C ASN A 367 16.47 2.30 14.20
N VAL A 368 16.05 2.02 15.43
CA VAL A 368 16.67 2.50 16.66
C VAL A 368 16.78 1.33 17.64
N SER A 369 17.80 1.37 18.49
CA SER A 369 17.97 0.34 19.51
C SER A 369 16.85 0.38 20.55
N LYS A 370 16.65 -0.73 21.26
CA LYS A 370 15.72 -0.81 22.39
C LYS A 370 15.99 0.30 23.43
N ASP A 371 17.24 0.48 23.82
CA ASP A 371 17.62 1.44 24.86
C ASP A 371 17.39 2.88 24.41
N GLU A 372 17.61 3.15 23.12
CA GLU A 372 17.33 4.45 22.55
C GLU A 372 15.82 4.72 22.48
N LEU A 373 14.97 3.73 22.14
CA LEU A 373 13.51 3.88 22.18
C LEU A 373 13.00 4.20 23.59
N LEU A 374 13.52 3.51 24.59
CA LEU A 374 13.17 3.78 25.99
C LEU A 374 13.62 5.18 26.42
N THR A 375 14.80 5.61 25.97
CA THR A 375 15.31 6.97 26.19
C THR A 375 14.38 8.00 25.52
N ILE A 376 14.04 7.82 24.24
CA ILE A 376 13.13 8.71 23.51
C ILE A 376 11.78 8.81 24.22
N ALA A 377 11.18 7.69 24.61
CA ALA A 377 9.89 7.68 25.28
C ALA A 377 9.90 8.45 26.61
N ASN A 378 10.99 8.41 27.36
CA ASN A 378 11.15 9.16 28.61
C ASN A 378 11.44 10.66 28.39
N LEU A 379 11.92 11.06 27.21
CA LEU A 379 12.15 12.47 26.87
C LEU A 379 10.88 13.21 26.45
N LEU A 380 9.79 12.50 26.12
CA LEU A 380 8.56 13.11 25.64
C LEU A 380 7.91 14.02 26.69
N VAL A 381 7.47 15.19 26.24
CA VAL A 381 6.75 16.18 27.04
C VAL A 381 5.42 16.51 26.40
#